data_d93897c46db6c6258bdf3c8f280428fa
#
_entry.id   d93897c46db6c6258bdf3c8f280428fa
#
_cell.length_a   1.000
_cell.length_b   1.000
_cell.length_c   1.000
_cell.angle_alpha   90.00
_cell.angle_beta   90.00
_cell.angle_gamma   90.00
#
_symmetry.space_group_name_H-M   'P 1'
#
loop_
_entity.id
_entity.type
_entity.pdbx_description
1 polymer ?
#
loop_
_entity_poly.entity_id
_entity_poly.type
_entity_poly.pdbx_seq_one_letter_code
_entity_poly.pdbx_strand_id
1 'polypeptide(L)'
;FTGTRIASSITQAIGYTWKIPVFGVSSLTIMAFDYFKKTKYSEIISIKKAYGQKVFWAAYNIGKNSFKPISGNHISNFADIKLDGDSKWHGISDCWDDYESGTNGSIDQLIEKTDINEKGNAERIIDFVLSNGKIDKEFDYKDTLPEYVSHDLYD
;
A
#
# COMPACT_ATOMS: atom_id res chain seq x y z
N PHE A 1 13.40 -2.90 6.83
CA PHE A 1 14.14 -3.82 5.94
C PHE A 1 14.26 -5.23 6.49
N THR A 2 14.83 -5.40 7.69
CA THR A 2 15.10 -6.74 8.27
C THR A 2 13.81 -7.53 8.50
N GLY A 3 12.78 -6.94 9.09
CA GLY A 3 11.52 -7.62 9.37
C GLY A 3 10.81 -8.13 8.11
N THR A 4 10.80 -7.35 7.03
CA THR A 4 10.19 -7.78 5.76
C THR A 4 10.93 -8.97 5.15
N ARG A 5 12.27 -8.97 5.20
CA ARG A 5 13.08 -10.10 4.71
C ARG A 5 12.86 -11.36 5.52
N ILE A 6 12.81 -11.25 6.85
CA ILE A 6 12.52 -12.39 7.74
C ILE A 6 11.13 -12.95 7.42
N ALA A 7 10.11 -12.10 7.34
CA ALA A 7 8.75 -12.52 7.01
C ALA A 7 8.67 -13.23 5.65
N SER A 8 9.31 -12.67 4.62
CA SER A 8 9.41 -13.29 3.29
C SER A 8 10.07 -14.66 3.35
N SER A 9 11.22 -14.78 4.01
CA SER A 9 11.96 -16.05 4.12
C SER A 9 11.16 -17.14 4.84
N ILE A 10 10.49 -16.79 5.94
CA ILE A 10 9.64 -17.72 6.69
C ILE A 10 8.45 -18.15 5.80
N THR A 11 7.79 -17.22 5.13
CA THR A 11 6.66 -17.52 4.25
C THR A 11 7.07 -18.43 3.09
N GLN A 12 8.24 -18.18 2.48
CA GLN A 12 8.79 -19.04 1.43
C GLN A 12 9.08 -20.45 1.94
N ALA A 13 9.69 -20.58 3.11
CA ALA A 13 9.99 -21.89 3.70
C ALA A 13 8.71 -22.71 3.96
N ILE A 14 7.67 -22.08 4.50
CA ILE A 14 6.36 -22.71 4.75
C ILE A 14 5.72 -23.13 3.42
N GLY A 15 5.64 -22.21 2.45
CA GLY A 15 5.04 -22.47 1.14
C GLY A 15 5.74 -23.60 0.40
N TYR A 16 7.09 -23.61 0.43
CA TYR A 16 7.88 -24.67 -0.19
C TYR A 16 7.68 -26.02 0.47
N THR A 17 7.70 -26.06 1.80
CA THR A 17 7.59 -27.31 2.56
C THR A 17 6.20 -27.94 2.42
N TRP A 18 5.16 -27.13 2.49
CA TRP A 18 3.77 -27.61 2.47
C TRP A 18 3.14 -27.60 1.07
N LYS A 19 3.87 -27.13 0.06
CA LYS A 19 3.37 -27.01 -1.33
C LYS A 19 2.08 -26.19 -1.43
N ILE A 20 1.99 -25.14 -0.64
CA ILE A 20 0.84 -24.21 -0.63
C ILE A 20 1.22 -22.89 -1.30
N PRO A 21 0.28 -22.24 -2.00
CA PRO A 21 0.53 -20.92 -2.58
C PRO A 21 0.80 -19.89 -1.50
N VAL A 22 1.64 -18.92 -1.84
CA VAL A 22 1.99 -17.78 -0.96
C VAL A 22 1.78 -16.48 -1.73
N PHE A 23 1.44 -15.41 -1.01
CA PHE A 23 1.15 -14.11 -1.61
C PHE A 23 1.81 -12.99 -0.82
N GLY A 24 2.56 -12.14 -1.52
CA GLY A 24 3.01 -10.86 -1.02
C GLY A 24 1.95 -9.79 -1.32
N VAL A 25 1.57 -9.03 -0.31
CA VAL A 25 0.65 -7.90 -0.48
C VAL A 25 1.25 -6.66 0.16
N SER A 26 1.28 -5.55 -0.58
CA SER A 26 1.75 -4.28 -0.04
C SER A 26 0.87 -3.81 1.13
N SER A 27 1.51 -3.30 2.20
CA SER A 27 0.78 -2.70 3.31
C SER A 27 -0.08 -1.50 2.88
N LEU A 28 0.37 -0.76 1.85
CA LEU A 28 -0.42 0.34 1.26
C LEU A 28 -1.71 -0.19 0.63
N THR A 29 -1.63 -1.34 -0.06
CA THR A 29 -2.80 -2.00 -0.66
C THR A 29 -3.80 -2.44 0.40
N ILE A 30 -3.33 -3.03 1.52
CA ILE A 30 -4.22 -3.48 2.59
C ILE A 30 -4.89 -2.31 3.29
N MET A 31 -4.18 -1.21 3.52
CA MET A 31 -4.76 0.02 4.07
C MET A 31 -5.89 0.54 3.18
N ALA A 32 -5.63 0.69 1.87
CA ALA A 32 -6.65 1.15 0.92
C ALA A 32 -7.85 0.18 0.84
N PHE A 33 -7.60 -1.13 0.86
CA PHE A 33 -8.65 -2.14 0.83
C PHE A 33 -9.56 -2.09 2.08
N ASP A 34 -8.97 -1.98 3.27
CA ASP A 34 -9.74 -1.88 4.52
C ASP A 34 -10.60 -0.61 4.54
N TYR A 35 -10.03 0.51 4.12
CA TYR A 35 -10.75 1.77 4.00
C TYR A 35 -11.92 1.69 2.99
N PHE A 36 -11.66 1.13 1.81
CA PHE A 36 -12.70 0.89 0.81
C PHE A 36 -13.84 0.00 1.33
N LYS A 37 -13.52 -1.05 2.06
CA LYS A 37 -14.54 -1.95 2.64
C LYS A 37 -15.47 -1.20 3.59
N LYS A 38 -14.94 -0.24 4.35
CA LYS A 38 -15.69 0.56 5.33
C LYS A 38 -16.51 1.68 4.68
N THR A 39 -15.91 2.39 3.71
CA THR A 39 -16.48 3.66 3.20
C THR A 39 -17.08 3.56 1.81
N LYS A 40 -16.62 2.60 0.99
CA LYS A 40 -16.95 2.43 -0.43
C LYS A 40 -16.43 3.55 -1.34
N TYR A 41 -15.56 4.43 -0.85
CA TYR A 41 -14.87 5.40 -1.72
C TYR A 41 -13.93 4.68 -2.68
N SER A 42 -13.91 5.12 -3.94
CA SER A 42 -13.14 4.46 -5.01
C SER A 42 -11.77 5.07 -5.27
N GLU A 43 -11.61 6.37 -4.97
CA GLU A 43 -10.37 7.10 -5.19
C GLU A 43 -9.65 7.30 -3.87
N ILE A 44 -8.65 6.43 -3.63
CA ILE A 44 -7.96 6.34 -2.35
C ILE A 44 -6.45 6.48 -2.57
N ILE A 45 -5.79 7.27 -1.74
CA ILE A 45 -4.34 7.28 -1.63
C ILE A 45 -3.91 6.79 -0.25
N SER A 46 -3.07 5.78 -0.22
CA SER A 46 -2.45 5.26 1.01
C SER A 46 -1.04 5.81 1.15
N ILE A 47 -0.72 6.31 2.32
CA ILE A 47 0.56 6.96 2.63
C ILE A 47 1.11 6.39 3.93
N LYS A 48 2.40 6.05 3.94
CA LYS A 48 3.13 5.59 5.14
C LYS A 48 4.46 6.31 5.26
N LYS A 49 4.87 6.55 6.50
CA LYS A 49 6.19 7.12 6.77
C LYS A 49 7.30 6.21 6.21
N ALA A 50 8.25 6.82 5.50
CA ALA A 50 9.47 6.18 5.06
C ALA A 50 10.64 6.65 5.94
N TYR A 51 11.67 7.26 5.38
CA TYR A 51 12.81 7.80 6.09
C TYR A 51 12.98 9.30 5.77
N GLY A 52 13.51 10.06 6.73
CA GLY A 52 13.63 11.51 6.62
C GLY A 52 12.27 12.17 6.39
N GLN A 53 12.16 12.95 5.33
CA GLN A 53 10.92 13.63 4.91
C GLN A 53 10.13 12.82 3.85
N LYS A 54 10.59 11.61 3.52
CA LYS A 54 9.97 10.78 2.48
C LYS A 54 8.83 9.93 3.04
N VAL A 55 7.87 9.67 2.16
CA VAL A 55 6.74 8.76 2.38
C VAL A 55 6.70 7.68 1.30
N PHE A 56 6.27 6.49 1.69
CA PHE A 56 5.76 5.50 0.75
C PHE A 56 4.30 5.81 0.47
N TRP A 57 3.91 5.78 -0.80
CA TRP A 57 2.53 6.01 -1.18
C TRP A 57 2.10 5.22 -2.40
N ALA A 58 0.80 4.98 -2.52
CA ALA A 58 0.18 4.41 -3.69
C ALA A 58 -1.26 4.93 -3.83
N ALA A 59 -1.66 5.23 -5.06
CA ALA A 59 -3.00 5.69 -5.40
C ALA A 59 -3.81 4.55 -6.05
N TYR A 60 -5.08 4.44 -5.68
CA TYR A 60 -6.01 3.39 -6.12
C TYR A 60 -7.28 4.01 -6.67
N ASN A 61 -7.67 3.56 -7.86
CA ASN A 61 -9.03 3.79 -8.38
C ASN A 61 -9.72 2.43 -8.43
N ILE A 62 -10.70 2.22 -7.52
CA ILE A 62 -11.30 0.92 -7.28
C ILE A 62 -12.56 0.79 -8.12
N GLY A 63 -12.40 0.20 -9.28
CA GLY A 63 -13.51 -0.25 -10.11
C GLY A 63 -14.19 -1.50 -9.56
N LYS A 64 -15.32 -1.88 -10.14
CA LYS A 64 -16.16 -2.99 -9.65
C LYS A 64 -15.45 -4.34 -9.48
N ASN A 65 -14.31 -4.58 -10.15
CA ASN A 65 -13.65 -5.89 -10.18
C ASN A 65 -12.11 -5.84 -10.08
N SER A 66 -11.47 -4.72 -9.78
CA SER A 66 -10.02 -4.69 -9.66
C SER A 66 -9.54 -3.74 -8.57
N PHE A 67 -8.69 -4.24 -7.71
CA PHE A 67 -8.01 -3.50 -6.66
C PHE A 67 -6.51 -3.47 -6.98
N LYS A 68 -6.12 -2.54 -7.84
CA LYS A 68 -4.71 -2.37 -8.24
C LYS A 68 -4.30 -0.92 -8.04
N PRO A 69 -3.05 -0.66 -7.61
CA PRO A 69 -2.51 0.70 -7.63
C PRO A 69 -2.44 1.19 -9.09
N ILE A 70 -2.72 2.48 -9.31
CA ILE A 70 -2.74 3.09 -10.64
C ILE A 70 -1.36 3.03 -11.28
N SER A 71 -0.30 3.34 -10.52
CA SER A 71 1.06 3.46 -11.03
C SER A 71 2.10 2.68 -10.21
N GLY A 72 1.65 1.74 -9.35
CA GLY A 72 2.54 0.99 -8.44
C GLY A 72 2.75 1.68 -7.10
N ASN A 73 3.77 1.23 -6.35
CA ASN A 73 4.18 1.83 -5.10
C ASN A 73 5.28 2.87 -5.35
N HIS A 74 5.23 3.98 -4.67
CA HIS A 74 6.15 5.11 -4.84
C HIS A 74 6.83 5.49 -3.52
N ILE A 75 7.96 6.18 -3.64
CA ILE A 75 8.61 6.89 -2.56
C ILE A 75 8.98 8.31 -3.04
N SER A 76 8.56 9.33 -2.29
CA SER A 76 8.86 10.73 -2.58
C SER A 76 8.76 11.57 -1.31
N ASN A 77 9.12 12.86 -1.36
CA ASN A 77 8.64 13.76 -0.32
C ASN A 77 7.13 13.91 -0.43
N PHE A 78 6.47 14.20 0.68
CA PHE A 78 5.02 14.36 0.71
C PHE A 78 4.54 15.45 -0.28
N ALA A 79 5.25 16.58 -0.36
CA ALA A 79 4.91 17.69 -1.24
C ALA A 79 5.08 17.36 -2.75
N ASP A 80 5.84 16.32 -3.08
CA ASP A 80 6.13 15.91 -4.46
C ASP A 80 5.15 14.87 -5.00
N ILE A 81 4.17 14.43 -4.19
CA ILE A 81 3.14 13.49 -4.64
C ILE A 81 2.31 14.17 -5.74
N LYS A 82 2.18 13.49 -6.86
CA LYS A 82 1.37 13.93 -8.00
C LYS A 82 0.25 12.94 -8.22
N LEU A 83 -0.97 13.46 -8.24
CA LEU A 83 -2.18 12.69 -8.55
C LEU A 83 -2.74 13.24 -9.85
N ASP A 84 -3.08 12.35 -10.77
CA ASP A 84 -3.69 12.72 -12.04
C ASP A 84 -5.19 12.99 -11.86
N GLY A 85 -5.68 14.03 -12.53
CA GLY A 85 -7.09 14.40 -12.56
C GLY A 85 -7.52 15.43 -11.53
N ASP A 86 -8.74 15.94 -11.70
CA ASP A 86 -9.36 16.95 -10.82
C ASP A 86 -10.20 16.33 -9.71
N SER A 87 -10.13 15.02 -9.56
CA SER A 87 -10.90 14.27 -8.55
C SER A 87 -10.34 14.51 -7.14
N LYS A 88 -11.24 14.59 -6.16
CA LYS A 88 -10.84 14.54 -4.75
C LYS A 88 -10.50 13.12 -4.35
N TRP A 89 -9.32 12.95 -3.79
CA TRP A 89 -8.80 11.69 -3.29
C TRP A 89 -9.02 11.57 -1.78
N HIS A 90 -9.41 10.38 -1.33
CA HIS A 90 -9.46 10.09 0.11
C HIS A 90 -8.08 9.60 0.57
N GLY A 91 -7.43 10.41 1.41
CA GLY A 91 -6.10 10.10 1.94
C GLY A 91 -6.18 9.34 3.25
N ILE A 92 -5.45 8.22 3.33
CA ILE A 92 -5.27 7.45 4.55
C ILE A 92 -3.79 7.33 4.89
N SER A 93 -3.43 7.57 6.15
CA SER A 93 -2.04 7.55 6.60
C SER A 93 -1.93 7.15 8.06
N ASP A 94 -0.79 6.58 8.43
CA ASP A 94 -0.38 6.37 9.83
C ASP A 94 0.55 7.48 10.35
N CYS A 95 0.71 8.57 9.59
CA CYS A 95 1.70 9.62 9.88
C CYS A 95 1.25 11.04 9.49
N TRP A 96 -0.05 11.35 9.55
CA TRP A 96 -0.53 12.71 9.23
C TRP A 96 0.12 13.78 10.10
N ASP A 97 0.25 13.53 11.40
CA ASP A 97 0.82 14.49 12.38
C ASP A 97 2.25 14.92 12.02
N ASP A 98 3.00 14.05 11.31
CA ASP A 98 4.38 14.37 10.89
C ASP A 98 4.43 15.38 9.73
N TYR A 99 3.32 15.60 9.01
CA TYR A 99 3.27 16.40 7.78
C TYR A 99 2.36 17.63 7.86
N GLU A 100 1.62 17.82 8.94
CA GLU A 100 0.75 19.01 9.13
C GLU A 100 1.51 20.31 9.32
N SER A 101 2.79 20.26 9.69
CA SER A 101 3.54 21.44 10.15
C SER A 101 4.22 22.25 9.05
N GLY A 102 4.07 21.94 7.77
CA GLY A 102 4.91 22.63 6.78
C GLY A 102 4.55 22.59 5.32
N THR A 103 3.49 21.93 4.92
CA THR A 103 3.17 21.77 3.49
C THR A 103 1.95 22.59 3.08
N ASN A 104 2.14 23.87 2.73
CA ASN A 104 1.23 24.60 1.84
C ASN A 104 1.34 24.03 0.41
N GLY A 105 1.25 22.71 0.24
CA GLY A 105 1.39 22.06 -1.05
C GLY A 105 0.05 21.91 -1.77
N SER A 106 0.10 21.89 -3.10
CA SER A 106 -1.06 21.63 -3.97
C SER A 106 -1.81 20.33 -3.63
N ILE A 107 -1.14 19.40 -2.97
CA ILE A 107 -1.70 18.10 -2.58
C ILE A 107 -2.79 18.21 -1.50
N ASP A 108 -2.67 19.16 -0.57
CA ASP A 108 -3.69 19.37 0.49
C ASP A 108 -5.06 19.77 -0.08
N GLN A 109 -5.11 20.33 -1.30
CA GLN A 109 -6.34 20.66 -1.99
C GLN A 109 -6.98 19.45 -2.70
N LEU A 110 -6.18 18.46 -3.04
CA LEU A 110 -6.60 17.25 -3.77
C LEU A 110 -6.96 16.09 -2.84
N ILE A 111 -6.48 16.12 -1.59
CA ILE A 111 -6.67 15.01 -0.63
C ILE A 111 -7.63 15.43 0.47
N GLU A 112 -8.74 14.72 0.59
CA GLU A 112 -9.56 14.74 1.79
C GLU A 112 -8.90 13.82 2.84
N LYS A 113 -8.24 14.43 3.83
CA LYS A 113 -7.59 13.69 4.93
C LYS A 113 -8.64 13.03 5.80
N THR A 114 -8.48 11.75 6.02
CA THR A 114 -9.28 11.02 7.01
C THR A 114 -8.45 10.79 8.27
N ASP A 115 -9.00 11.16 9.42
CA ASP A 115 -8.41 10.98 10.77
C ASP A 115 -8.29 9.51 11.19
N ILE A 116 -8.19 8.62 10.25
CA ILE A 116 -8.08 7.21 10.55
C ILE A 116 -6.60 6.84 10.47
N ASN A 117 -5.97 6.71 11.63
CA ASN A 117 -4.70 5.99 11.81
C ASN A 117 -4.90 4.50 11.42
N GLU A 118 -5.21 4.24 10.16
CA GLU A 118 -5.44 2.89 9.64
C GLU A 118 -4.10 2.17 9.50
N LYS A 119 -3.73 1.49 10.57
CA LYS A 119 -2.70 0.44 10.47
C LYS A 119 -3.34 -0.74 9.77
N GLY A 120 -2.83 -1.10 8.59
CA GLY A 120 -3.34 -2.25 7.85
C GLY A 120 -3.45 -3.48 8.75
N ASN A 121 -4.65 -4.08 8.80
CA ASN A 121 -4.91 -5.26 9.62
C ASN A 121 -4.56 -6.53 8.84
N ALA A 122 -3.77 -7.42 9.45
CA ALA A 122 -3.40 -8.71 8.85
C ALA A 122 -4.62 -9.59 8.48
N GLU A 123 -5.71 -9.51 9.25
CA GLU A 123 -6.98 -10.19 8.96
C GLU A 123 -7.53 -9.80 7.58
N ARG A 124 -7.34 -8.55 7.16
CA ARG A 124 -7.77 -8.05 5.85
C ARG A 124 -6.98 -8.61 4.68
N ILE A 125 -5.78 -9.16 4.93
CA ILE A 125 -5.00 -9.83 3.87
C ILE A 125 -5.77 -11.05 3.35
N ILE A 126 -6.39 -11.82 4.25
CA ILE A 126 -7.21 -12.99 3.88
C ILE A 126 -8.39 -12.53 3.03
N ASP A 127 -9.16 -11.55 3.48
CA ASP A 127 -10.29 -10.98 2.74
C ASP A 127 -9.87 -10.46 1.35
N PHE A 128 -8.71 -9.79 1.29
CA PHE A 128 -8.15 -9.26 0.05
C PHE A 128 -7.82 -10.39 -0.94
N VAL A 129 -7.09 -11.41 -0.49
CA VAL A 129 -6.68 -12.55 -1.34
C VAL A 129 -7.90 -13.32 -1.84
N LEU A 130 -8.87 -13.62 -0.98
CA LEU A 130 -10.12 -14.29 -1.35
C LEU A 130 -10.94 -13.48 -2.37
N SER A 131 -11.01 -12.17 -2.19
CA SER A 131 -11.77 -11.29 -3.11
C SER A 131 -11.12 -11.13 -4.48
N ASN A 132 -9.81 -11.35 -4.60
CA ASN A 132 -9.07 -11.19 -5.86
C ASN A 132 -8.83 -12.52 -6.62
N GLY A 133 -9.39 -13.64 -6.16
CA GLY A 133 -9.48 -14.89 -6.90
C GLY A 133 -8.13 -15.58 -7.23
N LYS A 134 -7.08 -15.35 -6.43
CA LYS A 134 -5.73 -15.86 -6.72
C LYS A 134 -5.37 -17.17 -5.99
N ILE A 135 -6.35 -17.94 -5.52
CA ILE A 135 -6.12 -19.10 -4.65
C ILE A 135 -5.60 -20.34 -5.41
N ASP A 136 -5.86 -20.42 -6.71
CA ASP A 136 -5.53 -21.60 -7.54
C ASP A 136 -4.11 -21.56 -8.16
N LYS A 137 -3.18 -20.85 -7.52
CA LYS A 137 -1.79 -20.83 -7.97
C LYS A 137 -0.96 -21.90 -7.30
N GLU A 138 -0.04 -22.50 -8.06
CA GLU A 138 1.07 -23.24 -7.48
C GLU A 138 2.02 -22.32 -6.73
N PHE A 139 2.78 -22.87 -5.79
CA PHE A 139 3.80 -22.12 -5.06
C PHE A 139 4.85 -21.55 -6.01
N ASP A 140 5.00 -20.22 -6.01
CA ASP A 140 6.14 -19.53 -6.61
C ASP A 140 6.79 -18.63 -5.54
N TYR A 141 8.07 -18.85 -5.27
CA TYR A 141 8.83 -18.06 -4.30
C TYR A 141 8.87 -16.56 -4.66
N LYS A 142 8.74 -16.23 -5.95
CA LYS A 142 8.73 -14.86 -6.46
C LYS A 142 7.53 -14.06 -5.95
N ASP A 143 6.41 -14.72 -5.66
CA ASP A 143 5.19 -14.07 -5.17
C ASP A 143 5.36 -13.50 -3.74
N THR A 144 6.45 -13.81 -3.05
CA THR A 144 6.75 -13.31 -1.70
C THR A 144 8.05 -12.50 -1.62
N LEU A 145 8.68 -12.19 -2.75
CA LEU A 145 9.84 -11.32 -2.73
C LEU A 145 9.45 -9.93 -2.24
N PRO A 146 10.22 -9.33 -1.32
CA PRO A 146 9.98 -7.96 -0.90
C PRO A 146 10.07 -7.01 -2.09
N GLU A 147 9.05 -6.19 -2.28
CA GLU A 147 9.11 -5.08 -3.23
C GLU A 147 9.86 -3.92 -2.59
N TYR A 148 11.01 -3.58 -3.13
CA TYR A 148 11.78 -2.42 -2.70
C TYR A 148 11.46 -1.24 -3.63
N VAL A 149 10.70 -0.29 -3.10
CA VAL A 149 10.49 1.00 -3.76
C VAL A 149 11.70 1.87 -3.46
N SER A 150 12.76 1.74 -4.25
CA SER A 150 13.95 2.59 -4.14
C SER A 150 14.15 3.32 -5.47
N HIS A 151 13.94 4.61 -5.48
CA HIS A 151 14.72 5.49 -6.34
C HIS A 151 15.92 5.92 -5.49
N ASP A 152 17.14 5.68 -5.98
CA ASP A 152 18.38 6.30 -5.54
C ASP A 152 18.98 5.86 -4.19
N LEU A 153 19.11 4.56 -3.94
CA LEU A 153 20.02 4.08 -2.87
C LEU A 153 21.42 3.68 -3.36
N TYR A 154 21.71 3.86 -4.66
CA TYR A 154 22.99 3.44 -5.27
C TYR A 154 23.53 4.42 -6.33
N ASP A 155 23.27 5.74 -6.16
CA ASP A 155 24.07 6.77 -6.85
C ASP A 155 25.07 7.41 -5.90
#